data_10b939f4873bc7404695e5b608eae86a
#
_entry.id   10b939f4873bc7404695e5b608eae86a
#
_cell.length_a   1.000
_cell.length_b   1.000
_cell.length_c   1.000
_cell.angle_alpha   90.00
_cell.angle_beta   90.00
_cell.angle_gamma   90.00
#
_symmetry.space_group_name_H-M   'P 1'
#
loop_
_entity.id
_entity.type
_entity.pdbx_description
1 polymer ?
#
loop_
_entity_poly.entity_id
_entity_poly.type
_entity_poly.pdbx_seq_one_letter_code
_entity_poly.pdbx_strand_id
1 'polypeptide(L)'
;MATLLSNLHLPNFLKGTIFQGSTKQVCVPGLNCYSCPGAAGACPIGAMQAVVGSSKFKFSYYITGMLIFIGVLLGRFVCGFLCPFGWFQDLLHKIPTKKFSTKKLSGLRYLKYLILVVMVFLLPALVVNVVGMGNPFFCKYLCPQGVLEGAIPLSLTNAGIRTALG
;
A
#
# COMPACT_ATOMS: atom_id res chain seq x y z
N MET A 1 17.91 -5.75 -0.92
CA MET A 1 18.28 -5.34 0.46
C MET A 1 17.18 -4.49 1.12
N ALA A 2 16.81 -3.34 0.54
CA ALA A 2 15.79 -2.46 1.15
C ALA A 2 14.42 -3.15 1.38
N THR A 3 13.97 -3.97 0.44
CA THR A 3 12.73 -4.77 0.56
C THR A 3 12.75 -5.73 1.75
N LEU A 4 13.91 -6.32 2.05
CA LEU A 4 14.09 -7.19 3.22
C LEU A 4 14.07 -6.41 4.53
N LEU A 5 14.61 -5.20 4.53
CA LEU A 5 14.60 -4.32 5.72
C LEU A 5 13.18 -3.84 6.07
N SER A 6 12.33 -3.63 5.08
CA SER A 6 10.92 -3.26 5.31
C SER A 6 10.03 -4.44 5.70
N ASN A 7 10.49 -5.69 5.49
CA ASN A 7 9.75 -6.92 5.74
C ASN A 7 10.55 -7.87 6.66
N LEU A 8 10.89 -7.41 7.86
CA LEU A 8 11.74 -8.17 8.81
C LEU A 8 11.04 -9.39 9.42
N HIS A 9 9.70 -9.43 9.42
CA HIS A 9 8.92 -10.48 10.09
C HIS A 9 8.49 -11.60 9.12
N LEU A 10 9.41 -12.08 8.28
CA LEU A 10 9.15 -13.17 7.31
C LEU A 10 8.54 -14.45 7.93
N PRO A 11 8.91 -14.90 9.15
CA PRO A 11 8.29 -16.08 9.76
C PRO A 11 6.77 -15.98 9.95
N ASN A 12 6.21 -14.77 10.00
CA ASN A 12 4.78 -14.57 10.15
C ASN A 12 3.97 -14.97 8.91
N PHE A 13 4.62 -15.04 7.72
CA PHE A 13 4.00 -15.59 6.52
C PHE A 13 3.60 -17.06 6.71
N LEU A 14 4.39 -17.83 7.45
CA LEU A 14 4.09 -19.24 7.73
C LEU A 14 3.05 -19.39 8.83
N LYS A 15 3.01 -18.45 9.77
CA LYS A 15 2.05 -18.46 10.90
C LYS A 15 0.69 -17.85 10.53
N GLY A 16 0.56 -17.15 9.41
CA GLY A 16 -0.66 -16.47 9.00
C GLY A 16 -1.12 -15.36 9.95
N THR A 17 -0.18 -14.77 10.72
CA THR A 17 -0.47 -13.71 11.69
C THR A 17 0.11 -12.37 11.23
N ILE A 18 -0.65 -11.30 11.41
CA ILE A 18 -0.20 -9.94 11.08
C ILE A 18 0.58 -9.40 12.29
N PHE A 19 1.80 -8.91 12.05
CA PHE A 19 2.57 -8.22 13.07
C PHE A 19 1.88 -6.91 13.47
N GLN A 20 1.65 -6.67 14.75
CA GLN A 20 0.99 -5.48 15.30
C GLN A 20 1.87 -4.69 16.28
N GLY A 21 3.17 -4.72 16.10
CA GLY A 21 4.11 -3.98 16.94
C GLY A 21 4.06 -2.46 16.72
N SER A 22 4.63 -1.71 17.66
CA SER A 22 4.71 -0.24 17.62
C SER A 22 5.41 0.31 16.36
N THR A 23 6.28 -0.47 15.74
CA THR A 23 6.97 -0.09 14.49
C THR A 23 6.02 0.12 13.31
N LYS A 24 4.82 -0.49 13.33
CA LYS A 24 3.79 -0.24 12.30
C LYS A 24 3.19 1.17 12.32
N GLN A 25 3.45 1.95 13.34
CA GLN A 25 3.08 3.37 13.39
C GLN A 25 4.02 4.24 12.54
N VAL A 26 5.20 3.70 12.19
CA VAL A 26 6.18 4.39 11.35
C VAL A 26 5.88 4.12 9.88
N CYS A 27 5.77 5.19 9.08
CA CYS A 27 5.62 5.08 7.63
C CYS A 27 6.95 4.72 6.98
N VAL A 28 6.93 3.71 6.11
CA VAL A 28 8.09 3.36 5.27
C VAL A 28 7.99 4.06 3.91
N PRO A 29 9.12 4.40 3.29
CA PRO A 29 9.14 5.09 2.00
C PRO A 29 8.84 4.12 0.84
N GLY A 30 7.64 3.60 0.75
CA GLY A 30 7.27 2.68 -0.33
C GLY A 30 5.90 2.06 -0.13
N LEU A 31 5.45 1.31 -1.15
CA LEU A 31 4.23 0.51 -1.04
C LEU A 31 4.55 -0.77 -0.24
N ASN A 32 4.22 -0.77 1.03
CA ASN A 32 4.33 -1.93 1.92
C ASN A 32 3.00 -2.11 2.66
N CYS A 33 2.28 -3.16 2.36
CA CYS A 33 0.92 -3.33 2.84
C CYS A 33 0.86 -3.45 4.37
N TYR A 34 -0.03 -2.69 5.02
CA TYR A 34 -0.26 -2.80 6.47
C TYR A 34 -0.68 -4.22 6.87
N SER A 35 -1.47 -4.89 6.04
CA SER A 35 -1.93 -6.26 6.27
C SER A 35 -0.90 -7.33 5.90
N CYS A 36 0.28 -6.96 5.39
CA CYS A 36 1.35 -7.91 5.13
C CYS A 36 1.84 -8.55 6.44
N PRO A 37 1.91 -9.89 6.54
CA PRO A 37 2.44 -10.57 7.72
C PRO A 37 3.87 -10.19 8.07
N GLY A 38 4.70 -9.95 7.05
CA GLY A 38 6.11 -9.62 7.21
C GLY A 38 6.42 -8.13 7.39
N ALA A 39 5.46 -7.24 7.13
CA ALA A 39 5.70 -5.80 7.13
C ALA A 39 6.02 -5.24 8.51
N ALA A 40 7.17 -4.59 8.64
CA ALA A 40 7.61 -3.91 9.86
C ALA A 40 7.04 -2.49 10.01
N GLY A 41 6.66 -1.83 8.90
CA GLY A 41 6.10 -0.49 8.87
C GLY A 41 4.82 -0.38 8.06
N ALA A 42 4.22 0.81 8.01
CA ALA A 42 2.98 1.07 7.29
C ALA A 42 3.21 1.82 5.98
N CYS A 43 2.37 1.52 4.97
CA CYS A 43 2.33 2.28 3.73
C CYS A 43 1.78 3.69 3.99
N PRO A 44 2.44 4.76 3.51
CA PRO A 44 1.99 6.13 3.72
C PRO A 44 0.64 6.43 3.03
N ILE A 45 0.30 5.76 1.92
CA ILE A 45 -0.99 5.93 1.25
C ILE A 45 -2.13 5.34 2.10
N GLY A 46 -1.92 4.16 2.71
CA GLY A 46 -2.89 3.57 3.62
C GLY A 46 -3.11 4.42 4.88
N ALA A 47 -2.02 4.91 5.45
CA ALA A 47 -2.07 5.81 6.60
C ALA A 47 -2.79 7.14 6.27
N MET A 48 -2.59 7.68 5.07
CA MET A 48 -3.27 8.89 4.61
C MET A 48 -4.78 8.68 4.47
N GLN A 49 -5.24 7.56 3.91
CA GLN A 49 -6.66 7.23 3.82
C GLN A 49 -7.31 7.15 5.21
N ALA A 50 -6.64 6.53 6.18
CA ALA A 50 -7.13 6.44 7.54
C ALA A 50 -7.31 7.82 8.19
N VAL A 51 -6.38 8.75 7.96
CA VAL A 51 -6.37 10.09 8.56
C VAL A 51 -7.35 11.03 7.88
N VAL A 52 -7.48 10.98 6.54
CA VAL A 52 -8.38 11.87 5.78
C VAL A 52 -9.85 11.71 6.19
N GLY A 53 -10.28 10.47 6.46
CA GLY A 53 -11.65 10.19 6.90
C GLY A 53 -11.86 10.30 8.41
N SER A 54 -10.84 10.66 9.17
CA SER A 54 -10.92 10.68 10.63
C SER A 54 -11.60 11.92 11.15
N SER A 55 -12.79 11.77 11.73
CA SER A 55 -13.48 12.85 12.45
C SER A 55 -12.96 13.06 13.87
N LYS A 56 -12.34 12.03 14.46
CA LYS A 56 -11.85 12.05 15.87
C LYS A 56 -10.36 12.38 15.99
N PHE A 57 -9.60 12.18 14.93
CA PHE A 57 -8.14 12.42 14.93
C PHE A 57 -7.81 13.69 14.17
N LYS A 58 -6.93 14.52 14.71
CA LYS A 58 -6.42 15.69 13.99
C LYS A 58 -5.67 15.23 12.74
N PHE A 59 -5.80 16.00 11.67
CA PHE A 59 -5.05 15.76 10.43
C PHE A 59 -3.55 15.59 10.73
N SER A 60 -2.98 14.45 10.36
CA SER A 60 -1.58 14.16 10.64
C SER A 60 -0.67 14.81 9.61
N TYR A 61 -0.15 15.97 9.94
CA TYR A 61 0.89 16.65 9.13
C TYR A 61 2.14 15.80 8.95
N TYR A 62 2.39 14.85 9.86
CA TYR A 62 3.52 13.92 9.76
C TYR A 62 3.48 13.10 8.46
N ILE A 63 2.35 12.49 8.14
CA ILE A 63 2.21 11.64 6.95
C ILE A 63 2.35 12.48 5.68
N THR A 64 1.69 13.63 5.63
CA THR A 64 1.76 14.55 4.49
C THR A 64 3.17 15.12 4.32
N GLY A 65 3.80 15.56 5.40
CA GLY A 65 5.17 16.06 5.40
C GLY A 65 6.17 15.01 4.96
N MET A 66 6.03 13.78 5.44
CA MET A 66 6.88 12.65 5.03
C MET A 66 6.73 12.33 3.54
N LEU A 67 5.50 12.31 3.00
CA LEU A 67 5.25 12.07 1.59
C LEU A 67 5.87 13.16 0.70
N ILE A 68 5.71 14.42 1.07
CA ILE A 68 6.29 15.56 0.33
C ILE A 68 7.82 15.50 0.41
N PHE A 69 8.37 15.31 1.61
CA PHE A 69 9.81 15.25 1.82
C PHE A 69 10.48 14.14 1.00
N ILE A 70 9.95 12.92 1.09
CA ILE A 70 10.47 11.78 0.33
C ILE A 70 10.25 11.97 -1.17
N GLY A 71 9.10 12.49 -1.58
CA GLY A 71 8.79 12.74 -2.99
C GLY A 71 9.73 13.75 -3.64
N VAL A 72 10.06 14.82 -2.93
CA VAL A 72 10.97 15.88 -3.41
C VAL A 72 12.43 15.41 -3.42
N LEU A 73 12.90 14.75 -2.36
CA LEU A 73 14.30 14.35 -2.23
C LEU A 73 14.65 13.10 -3.04
N LEU A 74 13.84 12.09 -2.98
CA LEU A 74 14.16 10.77 -3.52
C LEU A 74 13.37 10.43 -4.79
N GLY A 75 12.22 11.06 -5.03
CA GLY A 75 11.44 10.90 -6.24
C GLY A 75 11.32 9.44 -6.71
N ARG A 76 11.80 9.16 -7.92
CA ARG A 76 11.77 7.83 -8.55
C ARG A 76 12.67 6.79 -7.88
N PHE A 77 13.65 7.22 -7.10
CA PHE A 77 14.57 6.32 -6.39
C PHE A 77 13.81 5.41 -5.40
N VAL A 78 12.78 5.95 -4.75
CA VAL A 78 11.90 5.18 -3.87
C VAL A 78 11.23 4.03 -4.61
N CYS A 79 10.71 4.30 -5.82
CA CYS A 79 10.01 3.28 -6.61
C CYS A 79 10.95 2.18 -7.11
N GLY A 80 12.20 2.53 -7.46
CA GLY A 80 13.16 1.56 -8.02
C GLY A 80 13.90 0.73 -6.98
N PHE A 81 14.21 1.29 -5.80
CA PHE A 81 15.10 0.64 -4.83
C PHE A 81 14.42 0.29 -3.50
N LEU A 82 13.50 1.13 -3.03
CA LEU A 82 12.90 0.99 -1.71
C LEU A 82 11.52 0.30 -1.76
N CYS A 83 10.82 0.39 -2.89
CA CYS A 83 9.48 -0.16 -3.03
C CYS A 83 9.54 -1.64 -3.45
N PRO A 84 8.98 -2.58 -2.66
CA PRO A 84 8.92 -4.00 -3.04
C PRO A 84 8.12 -4.23 -4.33
N PHE A 85 7.09 -3.43 -4.57
CA PHE A 85 6.31 -3.51 -5.80
C PHE A 85 7.11 -3.06 -7.05
N GLY A 86 7.99 -2.07 -6.92
CA GLY A 86 8.90 -1.66 -8.00
C GLY A 86 9.83 -2.80 -8.41
N TRP A 87 10.40 -3.50 -7.45
CA TRP A 87 11.24 -4.68 -7.71
C TRP A 87 10.46 -5.80 -8.42
N PHE A 88 9.21 -6.05 -8.01
CA PHE A 88 8.34 -7.02 -8.67
C PHE A 88 8.04 -6.63 -10.13
N GLN A 89 7.79 -5.34 -10.40
CA GLN A 89 7.61 -4.84 -11.76
C GLN A 89 8.87 -5.02 -12.62
N ASP A 90 10.05 -4.78 -12.08
CA ASP A 90 11.32 -4.99 -12.79
C ASP A 90 11.53 -6.48 -13.13
N LEU A 91 11.13 -7.37 -12.22
CA LEU A 91 11.17 -8.81 -12.47
C LEU A 91 10.24 -9.21 -13.60
N LEU A 92 9.01 -8.71 -13.61
CA LEU A 92 8.05 -8.94 -14.71
C LEU A 92 8.53 -8.36 -16.02
N HIS A 93 9.22 -7.20 -15.99
CA HIS A 93 9.75 -6.55 -17.20
C HIS A 93 10.86 -7.36 -17.88
N LYS A 94 11.56 -8.23 -17.14
CA LYS A 94 12.59 -9.15 -17.70
C LYS A 94 11.99 -10.29 -18.54
N ILE A 95 10.70 -10.57 -18.38
CA ILE A 95 10.02 -11.59 -19.17
C ILE A 95 9.86 -11.05 -20.61
N PRO A 96 10.30 -11.80 -21.65
CA PRO A 96 10.24 -11.38 -23.05
C PRO A 96 8.80 -11.45 -23.59
N THR A 97 7.96 -10.50 -23.19
CA THR A 97 6.58 -10.36 -23.67
C THR A 97 6.45 -9.20 -24.66
N LYS A 98 5.45 -9.24 -25.54
CA LYS A 98 5.14 -8.13 -26.44
C LYS A 98 4.75 -6.90 -25.61
N LYS A 99 5.54 -5.83 -25.70
CA LYS A 99 5.28 -4.59 -24.99
C LYS A 99 4.35 -3.71 -25.80
N PHE A 100 3.18 -3.39 -25.25
CA PHE A 100 2.22 -2.49 -25.89
C PHE A 100 2.67 -1.04 -25.76
N SER A 101 2.68 -0.30 -26.88
CA SER A 101 2.94 1.14 -26.86
C SER A 101 1.72 1.90 -26.36
N THR A 102 1.89 2.64 -25.27
CA THR A 102 0.83 3.48 -24.67
C THR A 102 0.69 4.87 -25.32
N LYS A 103 1.37 5.12 -26.45
CA LYS A 103 1.35 6.43 -27.13
C LYS A 103 -0.06 6.90 -27.51
N LYS A 104 -0.95 5.96 -27.94
CA LYS A 104 -2.33 6.27 -28.30
C LYS A 104 -3.27 6.50 -27.09
N LEU A 105 -2.84 6.15 -25.89
CA LEU A 105 -3.63 6.19 -24.66
C LEU A 105 -3.14 7.30 -23.69
N SER A 106 -2.74 8.44 -24.25
CA SER A 106 -2.23 9.55 -23.42
C SER A 106 -3.24 10.05 -22.38
N GLY A 107 -4.55 9.98 -22.68
CA GLY A 107 -5.62 10.30 -21.73
C GLY A 107 -5.65 9.37 -20.52
N LEU A 108 -5.26 8.09 -20.67
CA LEU A 108 -5.20 7.14 -19.58
C LEU A 108 -4.13 7.48 -18.51
N ARG A 109 -3.19 8.36 -18.86
CA ARG A 109 -2.21 8.87 -17.88
C ARG A 109 -2.86 9.70 -16.76
N TYR A 110 -4.00 10.34 -17.06
CA TYR A 110 -4.73 11.11 -16.06
C TYR A 110 -5.57 10.24 -15.13
N LEU A 111 -5.86 9.00 -15.53
CA LEU A 111 -6.62 8.03 -14.71
C LEU A 111 -5.98 7.82 -13.33
N LYS A 112 -4.65 7.82 -13.23
CA LYS A 112 -3.94 7.72 -11.95
C LYS A 112 -4.26 8.85 -10.98
N TYR A 113 -4.42 10.07 -11.49
CA TYR A 113 -4.79 11.23 -10.66
C TYR A 113 -6.25 11.16 -10.24
N LEU A 114 -7.13 10.72 -11.14
CA LEU A 114 -8.54 10.50 -10.84
C LEU A 114 -8.69 9.43 -9.75
N ILE A 115 -8.01 8.30 -9.87
CA ILE A 115 -7.98 7.25 -8.85
C ILE A 115 -7.45 7.79 -7.52
N LEU A 116 -6.37 8.58 -7.54
CA LEU A 116 -5.81 9.18 -6.33
C LEU A 116 -6.85 10.07 -5.64
N VAL A 117 -7.47 11.01 -6.38
CA VAL A 117 -8.43 11.94 -5.78
C VAL A 117 -9.67 11.23 -5.28
N VAL A 118 -10.25 10.32 -6.07
CA VAL A 118 -11.49 9.64 -5.71
C VAL A 118 -11.27 8.58 -4.64
N MET A 119 -10.32 7.66 -4.83
CA MET A 119 -10.14 6.49 -3.97
C MET A 119 -9.35 6.77 -2.70
N VAL A 120 -8.43 7.74 -2.71
CA VAL A 120 -7.58 8.03 -1.56
C VAL A 120 -8.09 9.20 -0.73
N PHE A 121 -8.75 10.19 -1.34
CA PHE A 121 -9.25 11.36 -0.63
C PHE A 121 -10.77 11.34 -0.48
N LEU A 122 -11.53 11.27 -1.57
CA LEU A 122 -12.98 11.46 -1.54
C LEU A 122 -13.71 10.32 -0.83
N LEU A 123 -13.48 9.07 -1.21
CA LEU A 123 -14.17 7.92 -0.62
C LEU A 123 -13.84 7.72 0.86
N PRO A 124 -12.59 7.79 1.33
CA PRO A 124 -12.30 7.69 2.75
C PRO A 124 -12.86 8.85 3.58
N ALA A 125 -13.01 10.04 2.98
CA ALA A 125 -13.61 11.19 3.66
C ALA A 125 -15.13 11.03 3.84
N LEU A 126 -15.81 10.38 2.87
CA LEU A 126 -17.28 10.21 2.90
C LEU A 126 -17.69 8.97 3.69
N VAL A 127 -16.90 7.90 3.64
CA VAL A 127 -17.23 6.61 4.26
C VAL A 127 -16.24 6.32 5.38
N VAL A 128 -16.69 6.53 6.59
CA VAL A 128 -15.91 6.35 7.80
C VAL A 128 -16.25 5.01 8.45
N ASN A 129 -15.27 4.31 8.98
CA ASN A 129 -15.45 3.06 9.72
C ASN A 129 -16.13 3.29 11.09
N VAL A 130 -16.65 2.20 11.68
CA VAL A 130 -17.24 2.21 13.03
C VAL A 130 -16.27 2.79 14.08
N VAL A 131 -14.98 2.67 13.86
CA VAL A 131 -13.93 3.22 14.74
C VAL A 131 -13.71 4.72 14.53
N GLY A 132 -14.32 5.33 13.52
CA GLY A 132 -14.17 6.75 13.19
C GLY A 132 -12.93 7.07 12.36
N MET A 133 -12.39 6.11 11.63
CA MET A 133 -11.30 6.28 10.66
C MET A 133 -11.80 6.07 9.23
N GLY A 134 -11.17 6.73 8.26
CA GLY A 134 -11.49 6.57 6.84
C GLY A 134 -11.28 5.13 6.36
N ASN A 135 -12.24 4.63 5.60
CA ASN A 135 -12.16 3.29 5.02
C ASN A 135 -11.07 3.25 3.95
N PRO A 136 -10.13 2.30 3.98
CA PRO A 136 -9.03 2.22 3.01
C PRO A 136 -9.48 1.59 1.68
N PHE A 137 -10.35 2.27 0.93
CA PHE A 137 -10.90 1.77 -0.34
C PHE A 137 -9.85 1.41 -1.37
N PHE A 138 -8.84 2.28 -1.54
CA PHE A 138 -7.75 2.00 -2.48
C PHE A 138 -7.01 0.71 -2.11
N CYS A 139 -6.67 0.54 -0.81
CA CYS A 139 -5.94 -0.64 -0.34
C CYS A 139 -6.77 -1.92 -0.47
N LYS A 140 -8.09 -1.83 -0.26
CA LYS A 140 -8.99 -2.99 -0.27
C LYS A 140 -9.32 -3.47 -1.67
N TYR A 141 -9.55 -2.55 -2.64
CA TYR A 141 -10.11 -2.90 -3.93
C TYR A 141 -9.15 -2.75 -5.11
N LEU A 142 -8.17 -1.87 -5.02
CA LEU A 142 -7.35 -1.51 -6.16
C LEU A 142 -5.85 -1.78 -5.98
N CYS A 143 -5.36 -1.80 -4.74
CA CYS A 143 -3.92 -1.90 -4.49
C CYS A 143 -3.38 -3.29 -4.82
N PRO A 144 -2.54 -3.44 -5.88
CA PRO A 144 -1.97 -4.75 -6.23
C PRO A 144 -1.04 -5.30 -5.15
N GLN A 145 -0.37 -4.42 -4.40
CA GLN A 145 0.49 -4.80 -3.29
C GLN A 145 -0.33 -5.37 -2.12
N GLY A 146 -1.51 -4.84 -1.87
CA GLY A 146 -2.44 -5.38 -0.88
C GLY A 146 -2.87 -6.81 -1.21
N VAL A 147 -3.09 -7.11 -2.47
CA VAL A 147 -3.42 -8.45 -2.95
C VAL A 147 -2.21 -9.38 -2.84
N LEU A 148 -1.04 -8.97 -3.33
CA LEU A 148 0.17 -9.80 -3.39
C LEU A 148 0.75 -10.10 -2.01
N GLU A 149 0.86 -9.11 -1.14
CA GLU A 149 1.52 -9.25 0.16
C GLU A 149 0.55 -9.53 1.31
N GLY A 150 -0.70 -9.11 1.19
CA GLY A 150 -1.71 -9.29 2.23
C GLY A 150 -2.67 -10.43 1.91
N ALA A 151 -3.53 -10.26 0.90
CA ALA A 151 -4.64 -11.18 0.65
C ALA A 151 -4.19 -12.59 0.30
N ILE A 152 -3.24 -12.76 -0.62
CA ILE A 152 -2.78 -14.08 -1.07
C ILE A 152 -2.11 -14.86 0.07
N PRO A 153 -1.09 -14.37 0.78
CA PRO A 153 -0.45 -15.12 1.84
C PRO A 153 -1.40 -15.46 2.99
N LEU A 154 -2.23 -14.51 3.41
CA LEU A 154 -3.19 -14.73 4.49
C LEU A 154 -4.28 -15.75 4.11
N SER A 155 -4.78 -15.72 2.87
CA SER A 155 -5.77 -16.70 2.40
C SER A 155 -5.21 -18.11 2.28
N LEU A 156 -3.91 -18.25 2.00
CA LEU A 156 -3.25 -19.55 1.94
C LEU A 156 -2.98 -20.15 3.32
N THR A 157 -2.61 -19.32 4.29
CA THR A 157 -2.20 -19.77 5.62
C THR A 157 -3.34 -19.81 6.63
N ASN A 158 -4.41 -19.04 6.41
CA ASN A 158 -5.52 -18.92 7.36
C ASN A 158 -6.86 -19.24 6.68
N ALA A 159 -7.43 -20.40 7.00
CA ALA A 159 -8.71 -20.85 6.47
C ALA A 159 -9.89 -19.94 6.86
N GLY A 160 -9.86 -19.35 8.07
CA GLY A 160 -10.89 -18.44 8.55
C GLY A 160 -11.00 -17.15 7.73
N ILE A 161 -9.87 -16.62 7.26
CA ILE A 161 -9.86 -15.42 6.38
C ILE A 161 -10.38 -15.78 5.00
N ARG A 162 -10.10 -16.98 4.51
CA ARG A 162 -10.62 -17.47 3.22
C ARG A 162 -12.14 -17.50 3.17
N THR A 163 -12.77 -17.96 4.24
CA THR A 163 -14.24 -18.00 4.34
C THR A 163 -14.87 -16.62 4.49
N ALA A 164 -14.14 -15.66 5.07
CA ALA A 164 -14.59 -14.27 5.20
C ALA A 164 -14.44 -13.43 3.93
N LEU A 165 -13.62 -13.86 2.97
CA LEU A 165 -13.39 -13.19 1.68
C LEU A 165 -14.22 -13.78 0.54
N GLY A 166 -14.80 -14.94 0.70
CA GLY A 166 -15.76 -15.58 -0.22
C GLY A 166 -17.17 -15.30 0.18
#